data_ed86d9619c3099c40b179ae447d879fd
#
_entry.id   ed86d9619c3099c40b179ae447d879fd
#
_cell.length_a   1.000
_cell.length_b   1.000
_cell.length_c   1.000
_cell.angle_alpha   90.00
_cell.angle_beta   90.00
_cell.angle_gamma   90.00
#
_symmetry.space_group_name_H-M   'P 1'
#
loop_
_entity.id
_entity.type
_entity.pdbx_description
1 polymer ?
#
loop_
_entity_poly.entity_id
_entity_poly.type
_entity_poly.pdbx_seq_one_letter_code
_entity_poly.pdbx_strand_id
1 'polypeptide(L)'
;MNKRIKAFLMVNVLPPLIFVFLNLLRVTLRIKQVNSETVADGWKKGENFIVCFWHGRLLMMPFANLRGKGKVLISRHRDGELIARVMAFFRLGSIRGSFRKGTVSSIREIMNNLREGYDVAITPDGPKGPRYCVKEGIVELARLTGKSIVPITYSASKKKLFSPGTDLSFHIHFQRC
;
A
#
# COMPACT_ATOMS: atom_id res chain seq x y z
N MET A 1 -0.59 -16.19 28.66
CA MET A 1 -1.25 -14.89 28.34
C MET A 1 -2.63 -15.17 27.75
N ASN A 2 -3.67 -14.60 28.37
CA ASN A 2 -5.07 -14.85 28.01
C ASN A 2 -5.33 -14.45 26.54
N LYS A 3 -6.06 -15.28 25.76
CA LYS A 3 -6.39 -15.03 24.35
C LYS A 3 -7.08 -13.67 24.12
N ARG A 4 -7.89 -13.22 25.10
CA ARG A 4 -8.57 -11.91 25.06
C ARG A 4 -7.59 -10.75 25.18
N ILE A 5 -6.61 -10.84 26.09
CA ILE A 5 -5.57 -9.81 26.29
C ILE A 5 -4.70 -9.71 25.03
N LYS A 6 -4.29 -10.84 24.46
CA LYS A 6 -3.51 -10.86 23.21
C LYS A 6 -4.27 -10.21 22.05
N ALA A 7 -5.56 -10.49 21.91
CA ALA A 7 -6.39 -9.88 20.87
C ALA A 7 -6.54 -8.38 21.09
N PHE A 8 -6.76 -7.93 22.32
CA PHE A 8 -6.86 -6.52 22.67
C PHE A 8 -5.55 -5.75 22.35
N LEU A 9 -4.41 -6.31 22.75
CA LEU A 9 -3.09 -5.71 22.48
C LEU A 9 -2.82 -5.60 20.97
N MET A 10 -3.11 -6.66 20.19
CA MET A 10 -2.95 -6.66 18.74
C MET A 10 -3.80 -5.61 18.02
N VAL A 11 -4.97 -5.34 18.55
CA VAL A 11 -5.98 -4.52 17.86
C VAL A 11 -5.91 -3.05 18.29
N ASN A 12 -5.59 -2.78 19.56
CA ASN A 12 -5.67 -1.43 20.12
C ASN A 12 -4.31 -0.82 20.47
N VAL A 13 -3.33 -1.62 20.86
CA VAL A 13 -2.01 -1.12 21.31
C VAL A 13 -0.97 -1.17 20.20
N LEU A 14 -0.91 -2.28 19.48
CA LEU A 14 0.13 -2.48 18.46
C LEU A 14 -0.01 -1.54 17.23
N PRO A 15 -1.21 -1.24 16.69
CA PRO A 15 -1.34 -0.34 15.55
C PRO A 15 -0.78 1.07 15.79
N PRO A 16 -1.13 1.79 16.88
CA PRO A 16 -0.55 3.11 17.14
C PRO A 16 0.96 3.05 17.39
N LEU A 17 1.48 2.00 18.03
CA LEU A 17 2.92 1.83 18.21
C LEU A 17 3.64 1.65 16.86
N ILE A 18 3.10 0.83 15.96
CA ILE A 18 3.64 0.68 14.60
C ILE A 18 3.59 2.00 13.85
N PHE A 19 2.48 2.74 13.94
CA PHE A 19 2.36 4.05 13.30
C PHE A 19 3.41 5.04 13.80
N VAL A 20 3.61 5.15 15.12
CA VAL A 20 4.64 6.01 15.72
C VAL A 20 6.03 5.56 15.26
N PHE A 21 6.34 4.27 15.33
CA PHE A 21 7.62 3.72 14.87
C PHE A 21 7.90 4.05 13.40
N LEU A 22 6.92 3.86 12.52
CA LEU A 22 7.07 4.17 11.09
C LEU A 22 7.31 5.67 10.87
N ASN A 23 6.64 6.55 11.62
CA ASN A 23 6.87 7.99 11.51
C ASN A 23 8.24 8.41 12.05
N LEU A 24 8.69 7.83 13.15
CA LEU A 24 10.06 8.03 13.65
C LEU A 24 11.08 7.58 12.61
N LEU A 25 10.89 6.40 12.02
CA LEU A 25 11.73 5.93 10.92
C LEU A 25 11.72 6.92 9.76
N ARG A 26 10.54 7.41 9.35
CA ARG A 26 10.41 8.38 8.26
C ARG A 26 11.19 9.67 8.50
N VAL A 27 11.20 10.19 9.73
CA VAL A 27 11.93 11.43 10.07
C VAL A 27 13.44 11.27 9.90
N THR A 28 13.98 10.04 10.08
CA THR A 28 15.39 9.74 9.85
C THR A 28 15.76 9.58 8.38
N LEU A 29 14.77 9.61 7.48
CA LEU A 29 14.94 9.32 6.06
C LEU A 29 14.63 10.55 5.20
N ARG A 30 15.48 10.82 4.22
CA ARG A 30 15.20 11.80 3.16
C ARG A 30 14.47 11.09 2.02
N ILE A 31 13.14 11.24 1.96
CA ILE A 31 12.31 10.64 0.91
C ILE A 31 12.24 11.59 -0.28
N LYS A 32 12.68 11.11 -1.44
CA LYS A 32 12.52 11.79 -2.73
C LYS A 32 11.53 11.00 -3.59
N GLN A 33 10.58 11.70 -4.18
CA GLN A 33 9.68 11.11 -5.18
C GLN A 33 10.28 11.32 -6.57
N VAL A 34 10.25 10.29 -7.37
CA VAL A 34 10.80 10.28 -8.74
C VAL A 34 9.68 9.88 -9.69
N ASN A 35 9.55 10.60 -10.80
CA ASN A 35 8.53 10.40 -11.83
C ASN A 35 7.07 10.51 -11.30
N SER A 36 6.87 11.35 -10.27
CA SER A 36 5.53 11.53 -9.67
C SER A 36 4.64 12.50 -10.43
N GLU A 37 5.20 13.28 -11.36
CA GLU A 37 4.51 14.38 -12.06
C GLU A 37 3.31 13.89 -12.84
N THR A 38 3.47 12.82 -13.63
CA THR A 38 2.38 12.26 -14.45
C THR A 38 1.20 11.79 -13.59
N VAL A 39 1.49 11.18 -12.43
CA VAL A 39 0.45 10.73 -11.51
C VAL A 39 -0.20 11.91 -10.79
N ALA A 40 0.61 12.90 -10.38
CA ALA A 40 0.13 14.13 -9.76
C ALA A 40 -0.79 14.93 -10.70
N ASP A 41 -0.44 15.00 -11.97
CA ASP A 41 -1.25 15.69 -12.98
C ASP A 41 -2.56 14.93 -13.27
N GLY A 42 -2.52 13.61 -13.30
CA GLY A 42 -3.75 12.80 -13.37
C GLY A 42 -4.67 13.06 -12.17
N TRP A 43 -4.14 13.13 -10.97
CA TRP A 43 -4.92 13.48 -9.77
C TRP A 43 -5.53 14.89 -9.83
N LYS A 44 -4.82 15.88 -10.37
CA LYS A 44 -5.37 17.23 -10.59
C LYS A 44 -6.53 17.22 -11.56
N LYS A 45 -6.50 16.35 -12.56
CA LYS A 45 -7.58 16.13 -13.53
C LYS A 45 -8.73 15.27 -12.99
N GLY A 46 -8.66 14.84 -11.72
CA GLY A 46 -9.68 13.97 -11.12
C GLY A 46 -9.53 12.49 -11.43
N GLU A 47 -8.43 12.08 -12.10
CA GLU A 47 -8.16 10.68 -12.36
C GLU A 47 -7.85 9.94 -11.05
N ASN A 48 -8.08 8.64 -11.04
CA ASN A 48 -7.70 7.72 -9.98
C ASN A 48 -7.13 6.44 -10.57
N PHE A 49 -6.31 5.75 -9.80
CA PHE A 49 -5.41 4.73 -10.30
C PHE A 49 -5.49 3.41 -9.53
N ILE A 50 -5.10 2.34 -10.19
CA ILE A 50 -4.76 1.07 -9.56
C ILE A 50 -3.27 1.12 -9.21
N VAL A 51 -2.96 1.34 -7.93
CA VAL A 51 -1.58 1.43 -7.45
C VAL A 51 -1.06 0.04 -7.15
N CYS A 52 0.06 -0.34 -7.75
CA CYS A 52 0.65 -1.66 -7.58
C CYS A 52 2.06 -1.56 -6.99
N PHE A 53 2.35 -2.38 -5.98
CA PHE A 53 3.69 -2.53 -5.42
C PHE A 53 3.90 -3.95 -4.88
N TRP A 54 5.13 -4.39 -4.86
CA TRP A 54 5.47 -5.72 -4.38
C TRP A 54 5.18 -5.89 -2.89
N HIS A 55 4.69 -7.04 -2.50
CA HIS A 55 4.36 -7.34 -1.10
C HIS A 55 5.55 -7.14 -0.15
N GLY A 56 6.76 -7.45 -0.60
CA GLY A 56 7.99 -7.20 0.15
C GLY A 56 8.36 -5.72 0.30
N ARG A 57 7.62 -4.78 -0.31
CA ARG A 57 7.84 -3.33 -0.24
C ARG A 57 6.81 -2.59 0.63
N LEU A 58 5.96 -3.30 1.36
CA LEU A 58 4.86 -2.73 2.16
C LEU A 58 5.29 -1.64 3.14
N LEU A 59 6.48 -1.79 3.76
CA LEU A 59 6.90 -0.98 4.91
C LEU A 59 6.86 0.53 4.63
N MET A 60 7.33 0.98 3.47
CA MET A 60 7.45 2.40 3.12
C MET A 60 6.29 2.92 2.25
N MET A 61 5.39 2.04 1.81
CA MET A 61 4.28 2.42 0.92
C MET A 61 3.29 3.42 1.52
N PRO A 62 3.01 3.46 2.85
CA PRO A 62 2.16 4.50 3.42
C PRO A 62 2.66 5.92 3.16
N PHE A 63 3.96 6.09 2.91
CA PHE A 63 4.60 7.38 2.63
C PHE A 63 4.68 7.73 1.12
N ALA A 64 4.13 6.91 0.25
CA ALA A 64 4.09 7.18 -1.19
C ALA A 64 3.15 8.34 -1.59
N ASN A 65 2.56 9.03 -0.61
CA ASN A 65 1.70 10.20 -0.78
C ASN A 65 0.53 9.97 -1.75
N LEU A 66 -0.20 8.89 -1.51
CA LEU A 66 -1.51 8.74 -2.11
C LEU A 66 -2.36 9.89 -1.58
N ARG A 67 -2.87 10.74 -2.46
CA ARG A 67 -3.59 12.04 -2.19
C ARG A 67 -4.69 12.01 -1.10
N GLY A 68 -4.62 11.12 -0.10
CA GLY A 68 -5.59 10.96 0.98
C GLY A 68 -6.90 10.26 0.57
N LYS A 69 -7.07 9.90 -0.70
CA LYS A 69 -8.20 9.11 -1.20
C LYS A 69 -7.75 7.71 -1.65
N GLY A 70 -6.96 7.04 -0.82
CA GLY A 70 -6.46 5.70 -1.12
C GLY A 70 -7.13 4.62 -0.28
N LYS A 71 -7.37 3.46 -0.88
CA LYS A 71 -7.80 2.24 -0.19
C LYS A 71 -6.86 1.09 -0.54
N VAL A 72 -6.52 0.28 0.46
CA VAL A 72 -5.57 -0.83 0.30
C VAL A 72 -6.33 -2.15 0.34
N LEU A 73 -6.06 -3.04 -0.61
CA LEU A 73 -6.60 -4.39 -0.58
C LEU A 73 -5.88 -5.23 0.48
N ILE A 74 -6.60 -5.61 1.52
CA ILE A 74 -6.06 -6.28 2.70
C ILE A 74 -6.80 -7.59 2.94
N SER A 75 -6.05 -8.64 3.26
CA SER A 75 -6.60 -9.95 3.59
C SER A 75 -7.61 -9.90 4.76
N ARG A 76 -8.61 -10.79 4.73
CA ARG A 76 -9.59 -10.96 5.83
C ARG A 76 -9.03 -11.70 7.06
N HIS A 77 -7.79 -12.18 7.02
CA HIS A 77 -7.15 -12.84 8.16
C HIS A 77 -6.82 -11.86 9.30
N ARG A 78 -6.52 -12.39 10.48
CA ARG A 78 -6.24 -11.59 11.69
C ARG A 78 -5.10 -10.58 11.50
N ASP A 79 -4.04 -10.98 10.79
CA ASP A 79 -2.92 -10.07 10.49
C ASP A 79 -3.36 -8.91 9.60
N GLY A 80 -4.34 -9.15 8.70
CA GLY A 80 -4.94 -8.10 7.91
C GLY A 80 -5.71 -7.06 8.74
N GLU A 81 -6.29 -7.44 9.89
CA GLU A 81 -6.94 -6.48 10.79
C GLU A 81 -5.93 -5.50 11.38
N LEU A 82 -4.79 -6.00 11.84
CA LEU A 82 -3.69 -5.16 12.32
C LEU A 82 -3.26 -4.15 11.25
N ILE A 83 -3.00 -4.64 10.02
CA ILE A 83 -2.57 -3.79 8.90
C ILE A 83 -3.64 -2.74 8.56
N ALA A 84 -4.93 -3.12 8.52
CA ALA A 84 -6.02 -2.19 8.24
C ALA A 84 -6.07 -1.04 9.26
N ARG A 85 -5.87 -1.33 10.54
CA ARG A 85 -5.82 -0.32 11.60
C ARG A 85 -4.60 0.58 11.50
N VAL A 86 -3.44 0.03 11.17
CA VAL A 86 -2.24 0.84 10.90
C VAL A 86 -2.49 1.77 9.70
N MET A 87 -3.09 1.26 8.62
CA MET A 87 -3.41 2.08 7.43
C MET A 87 -4.40 3.20 7.75
N ALA A 88 -5.37 2.97 8.64
CA ALA A 88 -6.31 3.99 9.08
C ALA A 88 -5.62 5.20 9.74
N PHE A 89 -4.55 5.00 10.51
CA PHE A 89 -3.72 6.10 11.03
C PHE A 89 -3.05 6.93 9.92
N PHE A 90 -2.77 6.33 8.77
CA PHE A 90 -2.27 7.02 7.57
C PHE A 90 -3.41 7.60 6.70
N ARG A 91 -4.65 7.61 7.19
CA ARG A 91 -5.86 8.03 6.46
C ARG A 91 -6.12 7.22 5.19
N LEU A 92 -5.66 5.98 5.17
CA LEU A 92 -5.90 5.03 4.09
C LEU A 92 -7.02 4.08 4.50
N GLY A 93 -8.03 3.93 3.64
CA GLY A 93 -9.08 2.95 3.82
C GLY A 93 -8.61 1.53 3.53
N SER A 94 -9.44 0.54 3.83
CA SER A 94 -9.16 -0.85 3.52
C SER A 94 -10.32 -1.51 2.77
N ILE A 95 -10.00 -2.27 1.74
CA ILE A 95 -10.89 -3.21 1.06
C ILE A 95 -10.53 -4.60 1.54
N ARG A 96 -11.52 -5.34 2.06
CA ARG A 96 -11.26 -6.65 2.70
C ARG A 96 -11.44 -7.77 1.70
N GLY A 97 -10.33 -8.30 1.20
CA GLY A 97 -10.39 -9.35 0.19
C GLY A 97 -9.04 -9.91 -0.24
N SER A 98 -9.07 -10.68 -1.32
CA SER A 98 -7.88 -11.30 -1.92
C SER A 98 -8.19 -11.66 -3.37
N PHE A 99 -7.24 -11.46 -4.27
CA PHE A 99 -7.36 -11.93 -5.67
C PHE A 99 -7.25 -13.45 -5.81
N ARG A 100 -6.73 -14.15 -4.82
CA ARG A 100 -6.43 -15.57 -4.94
C ARG A 100 -7.67 -16.49 -4.92
N LYS A 101 -8.74 -16.05 -4.26
CA LYS A 101 -10.02 -16.76 -4.24
C LYS A 101 -11.08 -15.86 -4.84
N GLY A 102 -10.87 -15.47 -6.11
CA GLY A 102 -11.78 -14.77 -7.01
C GLY A 102 -13.14 -14.42 -6.41
N THR A 103 -13.14 -13.81 -5.24
CA THR A 103 -14.39 -13.48 -4.61
C THR A 103 -14.93 -12.32 -5.42
N VAL A 104 -15.90 -12.62 -6.27
CA VAL A 104 -16.66 -11.62 -7.06
C VAL A 104 -16.98 -10.39 -6.21
N SER A 105 -17.23 -10.59 -4.91
CA SER A 105 -17.45 -9.51 -3.94
C SER A 105 -16.25 -8.57 -3.80
N SER A 106 -15.01 -9.09 -3.73
CA SER A 106 -13.82 -8.23 -3.58
C SER A 106 -13.55 -7.41 -4.85
N ILE A 107 -13.72 -8.03 -6.02
CA ILE A 107 -13.57 -7.35 -7.30
C ILE A 107 -14.64 -6.27 -7.44
N ARG A 108 -15.88 -6.56 -7.10
CA ARG A 108 -16.99 -5.59 -7.11
C ARG A 108 -16.71 -4.42 -6.16
N GLU A 109 -16.22 -4.69 -4.96
CA GLU A 109 -15.86 -3.66 -3.98
C GLU A 109 -14.72 -2.76 -4.50
N ILE A 110 -13.68 -3.35 -5.12
CA ILE A 110 -12.60 -2.60 -5.78
C ILE A 110 -13.16 -1.71 -6.89
N MET A 111 -13.98 -2.26 -7.78
CA MET A 111 -14.58 -1.50 -8.90
C MET A 111 -15.44 -0.33 -8.39
N ASN A 112 -16.24 -0.53 -7.35
CA ASN A 112 -17.06 0.52 -6.75
C ASN A 112 -16.16 1.64 -6.19
N ASN A 113 -15.11 1.29 -5.44
CA ASN A 113 -14.18 2.28 -4.92
C ASN A 113 -13.45 3.07 -6.01
N LEU A 114 -13.07 2.40 -7.11
CA LEU A 114 -12.49 3.08 -8.27
C LEU A 114 -13.49 4.02 -8.94
N ARG A 115 -14.78 3.67 -9.01
CA ARG A 115 -15.85 4.55 -9.53
C ARG A 115 -16.10 5.77 -8.63
N GLU A 116 -15.97 5.60 -7.31
CA GLU A 116 -16.07 6.66 -6.30
C GLU A 116 -14.84 7.60 -6.27
N GLY A 117 -13.84 7.37 -7.14
CA GLY A 117 -12.65 8.20 -7.28
C GLY A 117 -11.54 7.90 -6.26
N TYR A 118 -11.58 6.74 -5.58
CA TYR A 118 -10.47 6.28 -4.76
C TYR A 118 -9.39 5.62 -5.59
N ASP A 119 -8.13 5.88 -5.25
CA ASP A 119 -7.03 5.03 -5.69
C ASP A 119 -7.08 3.70 -4.94
N VAL A 120 -6.81 2.59 -5.61
CA VAL A 120 -6.81 1.27 -4.97
C VAL A 120 -5.43 0.66 -5.03
N ALA A 121 -4.84 0.45 -3.87
CA ALA A 121 -3.50 -0.12 -3.74
C ALA A 121 -3.56 -1.65 -3.59
N ILE A 122 -2.77 -2.34 -4.40
CA ILE A 122 -2.79 -3.80 -4.53
C ILE A 122 -1.36 -4.34 -4.59
N THR A 123 -1.11 -5.48 -3.93
CA THR A 123 0.15 -6.22 -4.09
C THR A 123 -0.03 -7.34 -5.12
N PRO A 124 0.56 -7.22 -6.33
CA PRO A 124 0.33 -8.14 -7.43
C PRO A 124 0.82 -9.56 -7.14
N ASP A 125 1.89 -9.72 -6.39
CA ASP A 125 2.44 -11.01 -5.98
C ASP A 125 1.72 -11.60 -4.75
N GLY A 126 1.08 -10.76 -3.94
CA GLY A 126 0.37 -11.17 -2.72
C GLY A 126 1.28 -11.82 -1.68
N PRO A 127 0.73 -12.18 -0.48
CA PRO A 127 1.54 -12.65 0.65
C PRO A 127 2.14 -14.05 0.46
N LYS A 128 1.60 -14.85 -0.45
CA LYS A 128 2.05 -16.23 -0.69
C LYS A 128 2.93 -16.36 -1.93
N GLY A 129 3.18 -15.25 -2.64
CA GLY A 129 4.01 -15.25 -3.83
C GLY A 129 3.45 -16.06 -5.02
N PRO A 130 4.32 -16.48 -5.94
CA PRO A 130 5.77 -16.24 -5.98
C PRO A 130 6.11 -14.76 -6.03
N ARG A 131 7.23 -14.37 -5.41
CA ARG A 131 7.68 -12.96 -5.34
C ARG A 131 7.94 -12.41 -6.74
N TYR A 132 7.56 -11.15 -6.94
CA TYR A 132 7.77 -10.43 -8.21
C TYR A 132 7.03 -11.05 -9.40
N CYS A 133 5.98 -11.82 -9.14
CA CYS A 133 5.13 -12.40 -10.16
C CYS A 133 3.76 -11.70 -10.14
N VAL A 134 3.42 -11.05 -11.25
CA VAL A 134 2.12 -10.38 -11.40
C VAL A 134 1.05 -11.40 -11.66
N LYS A 135 -0.05 -11.33 -10.90
CA LYS A 135 -1.24 -12.16 -11.13
C LYS A 135 -2.14 -11.51 -12.18
N GLU A 136 -2.63 -12.30 -13.11
CA GLU A 136 -3.48 -11.88 -14.23
C GLU A 136 -4.68 -11.02 -13.80
N GLY A 137 -5.26 -11.30 -12.64
CA GLY A 137 -6.43 -10.57 -12.14
C GLY A 137 -6.26 -9.05 -12.02
N ILE A 138 -5.02 -8.54 -11.91
CA ILE A 138 -4.78 -7.09 -11.85
C ILE A 138 -4.88 -6.46 -13.23
N VAL A 139 -4.35 -7.14 -14.24
CA VAL A 139 -4.43 -6.71 -15.65
C VAL A 139 -5.89 -6.74 -16.10
N GLU A 140 -6.61 -7.80 -15.73
CA GLU A 140 -8.04 -7.91 -16.03
C GLU A 140 -8.86 -6.84 -15.32
N LEU A 141 -8.54 -6.50 -14.06
CA LEU A 141 -9.18 -5.41 -13.34
C LEU A 141 -8.96 -4.06 -14.06
N ALA A 142 -7.75 -3.79 -14.52
CA ALA A 142 -7.44 -2.56 -15.28
C ALA A 142 -8.24 -2.52 -16.59
N ARG A 143 -8.31 -3.64 -17.30
CA ARG A 143 -9.10 -3.78 -18.54
C ARG A 143 -10.59 -3.52 -18.29
N LEU A 144 -11.17 -4.10 -17.26
CA LEU A 144 -12.58 -3.97 -16.91
C LEU A 144 -12.96 -2.57 -16.40
N THR A 145 -12.04 -1.87 -15.78
CA THR A 145 -12.30 -0.54 -15.18
C THR A 145 -11.85 0.62 -16.05
N GLY A 146 -11.04 0.37 -17.07
CA GLY A 146 -10.37 1.41 -17.86
C GLY A 146 -9.38 2.26 -17.07
N LYS A 147 -8.99 1.81 -15.87
CA LYS A 147 -8.07 2.55 -15.00
C LYS A 147 -6.62 2.17 -15.25
N SER A 148 -5.76 3.16 -15.28
CA SER A 148 -4.32 2.94 -15.42
C SER A 148 -3.72 2.27 -14.19
N ILE A 149 -2.76 1.37 -14.42
CA ILE A 149 -1.93 0.80 -13.37
C ILE A 149 -0.74 1.72 -13.13
N VAL A 150 -0.48 2.02 -11.87
CA VAL A 150 0.70 2.79 -11.42
C VAL A 150 1.57 1.89 -10.55
N PRO A 151 2.62 1.28 -11.09
CA PRO A 151 3.62 0.58 -10.30
C PRO A 151 4.42 1.56 -9.45
N ILE A 152 4.51 1.28 -8.16
CA ILE A 152 5.32 2.05 -7.22
C ILE A 152 6.38 1.14 -6.60
N THR A 153 7.60 1.63 -6.52
CA THR A 153 8.68 0.97 -5.78
C THR A 153 9.49 1.99 -5.02
N TYR A 154 10.37 1.52 -4.16
CA TYR A 154 11.38 2.38 -3.54
C TYR A 154 12.76 1.73 -3.58
N SER A 155 13.78 2.57 -3.58
CA SER A 155 15.17 2.18 -3.43
C SER A 155 15.82 3.01 -2.31
N ALA A 156 16.85 2.45 -1.68
CA ALA A 156 17.66 3.14 -0.69
C ALA A 156 19.07 3.38 -1.25
N SER A 157 19.60 4.58 -1.05
CA SER A 157 20.96 4.93 -1.51
C SER A 157 22.05 4.16 -0.76
N LYS A 158 21.79 3.72 0.47
CA LYS A 158 22.70 2.90 1.27
C LYS A 158 21.93 1.73 1.92
N LYS A 159 22.47 0.53 1.73
CA LYS A 159 21.87 -0.71 2.27
C LYS A 159 22.32 -1.07 3.70
N LYS A 160 23.24 -0.30 4.32
CA LYS A 160 23.71 -0.56 5.69
C LYS A 160 22.89 0.25 6.69
N LEU A 161 22.15 -0.44 7.54
CA LEU A 161 21.19 0.12 8.47
C LEU A 161 21.81 0.77 9.73
N PHE A 162 23.09 0.63 9.99
CA PHE A 162 23.72 1.05 11.25
C PHE A 162 25.13 1.59 11.02
N SER A 163 25.24 2.79 10.46
CA SER A 163 26.46 3.58 10.56
C SER A 163 26.09 5.01 10.95
N PRO A 164 26.53 5.53 12.11
CA PRO A 164 26.29 6.92 12.49
C PRO A 164 26.88 7.86 11.42
N GLY A 165 26.11 8.83 10.98
CA GLY A 165 26.58 9.87 10.04
C GLY A 165 26.32 9.61 8.54
N THR A 166 25.51 8.63 8.16
CA THR A 166 25.17 8.42 6.76
C THR A 166 23.74 8.87 6.47
N ASP A 167 23.60 9.87 5.61
CA ASP A 167 22.32 10.30 5.05
C ASP A 167 21.67 9.15 4.27
N LEU A 168 20.62 8.56 4.86
CA LEU A 168 19.76 7.57 4.22
C LEU A 168 18.73 8.29 3.36
N SER A 169 18.93 8.29 2.04
CA SER A 169 17.90 8.76 1.13
C SER A 169 17.11 7.60 0.56
N PHE A 170 15.78 7.70 0.64
CA PHE A 170 14.83 6.81 0.01
C PHE A 170 14.24 7.47 -1.23
N HIS A 171 14.26 6.77 -2.35
CA HIS A 171 13.65 7.21 -3.58
C HIS A 171 12.38 6.40 -3.82
N ILE A 172 11.24 7.05 -3.85
CA ILE A 172 9.97 6.43 -4.24
C ILE A 172 9.78 6.71 -5.73
N HIS A 173 9.69 5.65 -6.52
CA HIS A 173 9.54 5.71 -7.97
C HIS A 173 8.10 5.43 -8.35
N PHE A 174 7.55 6.29 -9.20
CA PHE A 174 6.23 6.14 -9.81
C PHE A 174 6.40 5.88 -11.30
N GLN A 175 5.59 4.99 -11.85
CA GLN A 175 5.53 4.74 -13.28
C GLN A 175 4.07 4.51 -13.65
N ARG A 176 3.59 5.15 -14.72
CA ARG A 176 2.26 4.92 -15.27
C ARG A 176 2.40 3.95 -16.44
N CYS A 177 1.60 2.89 -16.45
CA CYS A 177 1.44 1.96 -17.55
C CYS A 177 0.03 2.07 -18.12
#